data_167c90082fcb019e921512e8c9b865cc
#
_entry.id   167c90082fcb019e921512e8c9b865cc
#
_cell.length_a   1.000
_cell.length_b   1.000
_cell.length_c   1.000
_cell.angle_alpha   90.00
_cell.angle_beta   90.00
_cell.angle_gamma   90.00
#
_symmetry.space_group_name_H-M   'P 1'
#
loop_
_entity.id
_entity.type
_entity.pdbx_description
1 polymer ?
#
loop_
_entity_poly.entity_id
_entity_poly.type
_entity_poly.pdbx_seq_one_letter_code
_entity_poly.pdbx_strand_id
1 'polypeptide(L)'
;MAAMNALKLTGVVCMLMGVHPALSFAVIGLAASAYAPAKYGLVTESVPARCLVRANGWLEVSVVLSVILGTALGGVLLGWHGPAGWAQYLQSWSGRVLGMPTQLLHCFAVVVLVYGIAALLNAGIRPGPGEAHRVPLRWAAVSWRSFWQSNLQLWRDPLGGVSLYVTTLYWGIGAVMQFAVLRWAEQGLGLRLEHGAYMQALVAVGVIVGAALAGRCYRLHSARKVLPMGLLLAALLPVMAWVQWVWLAIPLLMLAGAAGGMLLVPMNALLQHRGASILSAGRSIAVQGFNENASVLLMLALYSGTLALGIPLWAIMLMLALVLLLGMWPVCRPARRRAL
;
A
#
# COMPACT_ATOMS: atom_id res chain seq x y z
N MET A 1 -3.82 7.69 -16.79
CA MET A 1 -3.05 8.34 -15.72
C MET A 1 -3.45 9.80 -15.51
N ALA A 2 -3.37 10.67 -16.52
CA ALA A 2 -3.72 12.10 -16.37
C ALA A 2 -5.14 12.33 -15.83
N ALA A 3 -6.15 11.66 -16.39
CA ALA A 3 -7.54 11.77 -15.92
C ALA A 3 -7.70 11.39 -14.42
N MET A 4 -6.94 10.40 -13.93
CA MET A 4 -7.00 10.01 -12.53
C MET A 4 -6.34 11.05 -11.62
N ASN A 5 -5.27 11.70 -12.08
CA ASN A 5 -4.70 12.83 -11.33
C ASN A 5 -5.62 14.06 -11.33
N ALA A 6 -6.32 14.32 -12.43
CA ALA A 6 -7.36 15.36 -12.45
C ALA A 6 -8.49 15.03 -11.46
N LEU A 7 -8.93 13.78 -11.39
CA LEU A 7 -9.95 13.35 -10.42
C LEU A 7 -9.48 13.46 -8.97
N LYS A 8 -8.19 13.16 -8.67
CA LYS A 8 -7.61 13.41 -7.34
C LYS A 8 -7.63 14.91 -7.01
N LEU A 9 -7.25 15.73 -7.98
CA LEU A 9 -7.29 17.20 -7.83
C LEU A 9 -8.71 17.70 -7.56
N THR A 10 -9.71 17.16 -8.29
CA THR A 10 -11.13 17.45 -8.02
C THR A 10 -11.52 17.12 -6.59
N GLY A 11 -11.10 15.96 -6.05
CA GLY A 11 -11.36 15.61 -4.65
C GLY A 11 -10.77 16.63 -3.65
N VAL A 12 -9.55 17.12 -3.92
CA VAL A 12 -8.92 18.17 -3.10
C VAL A 12 -9.69 19.48 -3.20
N VAL A 13 -10.11 19.88 -4.40
CA VAL A 13 -10.92 21.09 -4.62
C VAL A 13 -12.27 20.98 -3.93
N CYS A 14 -12.95 19.84 -4.01
CA CYS A 14 -14.20 19.59 -3.27
C CYS A 14 -14.02 19.79 -1.76
N MET A 15 -12.90 19.34 -1.21
CA MET A 15 -12.59 19.54 0.21
C MET A 15 -12.37 21.01 0.55
N LEU A 16 -11.68 21.75 -0.34
CA LEU A 16 -11.54 23.21 -0.22
C LEU A 16 -12.88 23.95 -0.30
N MET A 17 -13.83 23.44 -1.09
CA MET A 17 -15.19 24.01 -1.21
C MET A 17 -16.13 23.62 -0.05
N GLY A 18 -15.62 22.99 1.01
CA GLY A 18 -16.39 22.62 2.20
C GLY A 18 -17.21 21.34 2.05
N VAL A 19 -17.00 20.54 1.01
CA VAL A 19 -17.60 19.22 0.89
C VAL A 19 -17.06 18.33 2.03
N HIS A 20 -17.95 17.50 2.59
CA HIS A 20 -17.60 16.64 3.71
C HIS A 20 -16.30 15.83 3.45
N PRO A 21 -15.31 15.85 4.35
CA PRO A 21 -14.00 15.24 4.13
C PRO A 21 -14.05 13.78 3.67
N ALA A 22 -14.96 12.98 4.22
CA ALA A 22 -15.12 11.58 3.83
C ALA A 22 -15.49 11.39 2.36
N LEU A 23 -16.35 12.26 1.80
CA LEU A 23 -16.72 12.22 0.38
C LEU A 23 -15.55 12.63 -0.51
N SER A 24 -14.85 13.69 -0.13
CA SER A 24 -13.67 14.16 -0.85
C SER A 24 -12.55 13.11 -0.86
N PHE A 25 -12.28 12.47 0.28
CA PHE A 25 -11.35 11.35 0.36
C PHE A 25 -11.83 10.11 -0.41
N ALA A 26 -13.13 9.84 -0.48
CA ALA A 26 -13.67 8.77 -1.30
C ALA A 26 -13.37 8.99 -2.79
N VAL A 27 -13.51 10.21 -3.30
CA VAL A 27 -13.15 10.60 -4.67
C VAL A 27 -11.65 10.41 -4.91
N ILE A 28 -10.81 10.88 -3.99
CA ILE A 28 -9.34 10.71 -4.08
C ILE A 28 -8.96 9.23 -4.06
N GLY A 29 -9.57 8.43 -3.18
CA GLY A 29 -9.33 7.00 -3.06
C GLY A 29 -9.76 6.23 -4.31
N LEU A 30 -10.92 6.56 -4.89
CA LEU A 30 -11.38 6.00 -6.16
C LEU A 30 -10.39 6.29 -7.28
N ALA A 31 -9.92 7.54 -7.38
CA ALA A 31 -8.94 7.94 -8.37
C ALA A 31 -7.59 7.23 -8.15
N ALA A 32 -7.15 7.04 -6.91
CA ALA A 32 -5.93 6.31 -6.57
C ALA A 32 -6.03 4.83 -6.95
N SER A 33 -7.16 4.19 -6.65
CA SER A 33 -7.42 2.79 -7.00
C SER A 33 -7.44 2.57 -8.51
N ALA A 34 -8.02 3.48 -9.27
CA ALA A 34 -8.01 3.43 -10.74
C ALA A 34 -6.64 3.80 -11.35
N TYR A 35 -5.81 4.57 -10.64
CA TYR A 35 -4.45 4.91 -11.08
C TYR A 35 -3.46 3.74 -10.97
N ALA A 36 -3.62 2.89 -9.94
CA ALA A 36 -2.70 1.79 -9.67
C ALA A 36 -2.55 0.80 -10.84
N PRO A 37 -3.62 0.29 -11.48
CA PRO A 37 -3.50 -0.58 -12.65
C PRO A 37 -2.74 0.06 -13.82
N ALA A 38 -2.92 1.35 -14.03
CA ALA A 38 -2.22 2.07 -15.09
C ALA A 38 -0.73 2.26 -14.78
N LYS A 39 -0.38 2.56 -13.51
CA LYS A 39 1.00 2.73 -13.05
C LYS A 39 1.79 1.42 -13.12
N TYR A 40 1.29 0.38 -12.47
CA TYR A 40 1.98 -0.90 -12.41
C TYR A 40 1.92 -1.67 -13.74
N GLY A 41 0.84 -1.47 -14.52
CA GLY A 41 0.73 -2.00 -15.89
C GLY A 41 1.83 -1.43 -16.80
N LEU A 42 2.05 -0.12 -16.76
CA LEU A 42 3.12 0.52 -17.53
C LEU A 42 4.50 -0.05 -17.17
N VAL A 43 4.77 -0.26 -15.88
CA VAL A 43 6.04 -0.86 -15.44
C VAL A 43 6.19 -2.29 -15.98
N THR A 44 5.13 -3.08 -15.90
CA THR A 44 5.14 -4.47 -16.38
C THR A 44 5.38 -4.55 -17.90
N GLU A 45 4.86 -3.60 -18.66
CA GLU A 45 5.02 -3.54 -20.11
C GLU A 45 6.36 -2.93 -20.55
N SER A 46 6.89 -1.97 -19.78
CA SER A 46 8.11 -1.23 -20.12
C SER A 46 9.40 -1.90 -19.66
N VAL A 47 9.33 -2.80 -18.67
CA VAL A 47 10.51 -3.40 -18.03
C VAL A 47 10.64 -4.87 -18.42
N PRO A 48 11.83 -5.31 -18.90
CA PRO A 48 12.05 -6.74 -19.16
C PRO A 48 11.82 -7.60 -17.92
N ALA A 49 11.26 -8.80 -18.10
CA ALA A 49 10.91 -9.72 -17.01
C ALA A 49 12.08 -9.96 -16.02
N ARG A 50 13.31 -10.02 -16.52
CA ARG A 50 14.54 -10.18 -15.70
C ARG A 50 14.79 -9.04 -14.71
N CYS A 51 14.28 -7.84 -15.00
CA CYS A 51 14.44 -6.64 -14.17
C CYS A 51 13.20 -6.30 -13.33
N LEU A 52 12.12 -7.06 -13.47
CA LEU A 52 10.81 -6.73 -12.88
C LEU A 52 10.85 -6.71 -11.33
N VAL A 53 11.58 -7.65 -10.71
CA VAL A 53 11.77 -7.65 -9.25
C VAL A 53 12.50 -6.40 -8.79
N ARG A 54 13.57 -6.02 -9.50
CA ARG A 54 14.33 -4.80 -9.18
C ARG A 54 13.49 -3.55 -9.36
N ALA A 55 12.70 -3.47 -10.42
CA ALA A 55 11.79 -2.36 -10.67
C ALA A 55 10.73 -2.23 -9.56
N ASN A 56 10.12 -3.34 -9.16
CA ASN A 56 9.17 -3.34 -8.04
C ASN A 56 9.83 -2.96 -6.71
N GLY A 57 11.08 -3.39 -6.47
CA GLY A 57 11.85 -2.96 -5.30
C GLY A 57 12.01 -1.44 -5.23
N TRP A 58 12.42 -0.80 -6.35
CA TRP A 58 12.54 0.66 -6.42
C TRP A 58 11.19 1.37 -6.31
N LEU A 59 10.14 0.81 -6.88
CA LEU A 59 8.78 1.34 -6.74
C LEU A 59 8.34 1.33 -5.28
N GLU A 60 8.55 0.23 -4.57
CA GLU A 60 8.19 0.10 -3.16
C GLU A 60 8.97 1.07 -2.29
N VAL A 61 10.29 1.16 -2.47
CA VAL A 61 11.14 2.17 -1.81
C VAL A 61 10.60 3.58 -2.05
N SER A 62 10.25 3.90 -3.30
CA SER A 62 9.72 5.23 -3.65
C SER A 62 8.36 5.50 -2.99
N VAL A 63 7.49 4.51 -2.93
CA VAL A 63 6.17 4.62 -2.28
C VAL A 63 6.34 4.87 -0.79
N VAL A 64 7.13 4.06 -0.10
CA VAL A 64 7.33 4.18 1.34
C VAL A 64 8.05 5.50 1.69
N LEU A 65 9.06 5.88 0.91
CA LEU A 65 9.75 7.16 1.08
C LEU A 65 8.79 8.35 0.89
N SER A 66 7.89 8.26 -0.11
CA SER A 66 6.86 9.29 -0.34
C SER A 66 5.89 9.41 0.84
N VAL A 67 5.53 8.30 1.49
CA VAL A 67 4.68 8.31 2.70
C VAL A 67 5.40 9.01 3.85
N ILE A 68 6.67 8.66 4.11
CA ILE A 68 7.46 9.28 5.19
C ILE A 68 7.63 10.78 4.94
N LEU A 69 8.06 11.15 3.74
CA LEU A 69 8.26 12.56 3.37
C LEU A 69 6.94 13.36 3.39
N GLY A 70 5.86 12.76 2.89
CA GLY A 70 4.53 13.40 2.89
C GLY A 70 4.01 13.64 4.30
N THR A 71 4.17 12.67 5.21
CA THR A 71 3.77 12.82 6.61
C THR A 71 4.62 13.88 7.32
N ALA A 72 5.94 13.86 7.12
CA ALA A 72 6.84 14.84 7.70
C ALA A 72 6.55 16.26 7.19
N LEU A 73 6.37 16.41 5.87
CA LEU A 73 6.03 17.68 5.24
C LEU A 73 4.68 18.19 5.74
N GLY A 74 3.67 17.32 5.86
CA GLY A 74 2.37 17.68 6.41
C GLY A 74 2.47 18.22 7.83
N GLY A 75 3.27 17.57 8.69
CA GLY A 75 3.53 18.06 10.06
C GLY A 75 4.21 19.43 10.10
N VAL A 76 5.22 19.64 9.26
CA VAL A 76 5.92 20.93 9.14
C VAL A 76 4.97 22.03 8.65
N LEU A 77 4.16 21.74 7.63
CA LEU A 77 3.21 22.71 7.06
C LEU A 77 2.12 23.11 8.06
N LEU A 78 1.64 22.18 8.88
CA LEU A 78 0.66 22.48 9.93
C LEU A 78 1.24 23.36 11.04
N GLY A 79 2.54 23.22 11.35
CA GLY A 79 3.25 24.08 12.29
C GLY A 79 3.74 25.41 11.71
N TRP A 80 3.69 25.58 10.40
CA TRP A 80 4.23 26.74 9.72
C TRP A 80 3.21 27.88 9.68
N HIS A 81 3.54 29.00 10.32
CA HIS A 81 2.66 30.17 10.41
C HIS A 81 2.85 31.14 9.23
N GLY A 82 3.81 30.89 8.35
CA GLY A 82 4.13 31.75 7.21
C GLY A 82 4.69 33.13 7.58
N PRO A 83 5.15 33.92 6.62
CA PRO A 83 5.49 35.34 6.83
C PRO A 83 4.25 36.13 7.24
N ALA A 84 4.38 37.03 8.23
CA ALA A 84 3.27 37.75 8.85
C ALA A 84 2.31 38.45 7.88
N GLY A 85 2.78 38.94 6.73
CA GLY A 85 1.93 39.57 5.71
C GLY A 85 1.10 38.55 4.88
N TRP A 86 1.60 37.40 4.65
CA TRP A 86 0.90 36.33 3.90
C TRP A 86 -0.27 35.73 4.69
N ALA A 87 -0.08 35.55 5.99
CA ALA A 87 -1.12 35.02 6.87
C ALA A 87 -2.34 35.95 6.86
N GLN A 88 -2.14 37.28 6.94
CA GLN A 88 -3.22 38.25 6.91
C GLN A 88 -3.93 38.31 5.54
N TYR A 89 -3.18 38.26 4.43
CA TYR A 89 -3.73 38.26 3.08
C TYR A 89 -4.55 36.98 2.82
N LEU A 90 -4.03 35.83 3.14
CA LEU A 90 -4.75 34.55 3.02
C LEU A 90 -5.95 34.50 3.98
N GLN A 91 -5.85 35.04 5.18
CA GLN A 91 -6.94 35.07 6.15
C GLN A 91 -8.10 35.98 5.70
N SER A 92 -7.79 37.08 5.02
CA SER A 92 -8.81 37.94 4.43
C SER A 92 -9.54 37.31 3.25
N TRP A 93 -8.87 36.40 2.55
CA TRP A 93 -9.40 35.66 1.40
C TRP A 93 -10.10 34.36 1.82
N SER A 94 -9.46 33.56 2.68
CA SER A 94 -9.97 32.27 3.15
C SER A 94 -11.15 32.40 4.13
N GLY A 95 -11.12 33.39 5.01
CA GLY A 95 -12.21 33.64 5.95
C GLY A 95 -13.50 34.07 5.28
N ARG A 96 -13.41 34.74 4.12
CA ARG A 96 -14.58 35.20 3.31
C ARG A 96 -15.13 34.11 2.38
N VAL A 97 -14.28 33.21 1.86
CA VAL A 97 -14.68 32.26 0.81
C VAL A 97 -14.82 30.83 1.33
N LEU A 98 -14.02 30.40 2.30
CA LEU A 98 -13.88 28.99 2.65
C LEU A 98 -14.09 28.66 4.13
N GLY A 99 -14.09 29.67 5.06
CA GLY A 99 -14.25 29.42 6.50
C GLY A 99 -13.21 28.49 7.14
N MET A 100 -12.08 28.26 6.45
CA MET A 100 -11.04 27.32 6.88
C MET A 100 -9.87 27.99 7.58
N PRO A 101 -9.19 27.30 8.53
CA PRO A 101 -7.94 27.78 9.13
C PRO A 101 -6.86 27.96 8.04
N THR A 102 -6.11 29.06 8.14
CA THR A 102 -5.02 29.40 7.19
C THR A 102 -3.96 28.32 7.04
N GLN A 103 -3.68 27.56 8.11
CA GLN A 103 -2.73 26.45 8.11
C GLN A 103 -3.15 25.32 7.14
N LEU A 104 -4.44 25.00 7.08
CA LEU A 104 -4.95 24.00 6.14
C LEU A 104 -4.84 24.47 4.69
N LEU A 105 -4.98 25.76 4.45
CA LEU A 105 -4.87 26.33 3.10
C LEU A 105 -3.46 26.11 2.50
N HIS A 106 -2.41 26.30 3.31
CA HIS A 106 -1.03 25.99 2.90
C HIS A 106 -0.83 24.52 2.54
N CYS A 107 -1.37 23.62 3.37
CA CYS A 107 -1.32 22.19 3.09
C CYS A 107 -2.00 21.86 1.76
N PHE A 108 -3.19 22.39 1.53
CA PHE A 108 -3.91 22.18 0.27
C PHE A 108 -3.21 22.77 -0.95
N ALA A 109 -2.61 23.96 -0.83
CA ALA A 109 -1.84 24.57 -1.92
C ALA A 109 -0.66 23.68 -2.32
N VAL A 110 0.07 23.11 -1.35
CA VAL A 110 1.16 22.17 -1.62
C VAL A 110 0.65 20.88 -2.25
N VAL A 111 -0.48 20.33 -1.80
CA VAL A 111 -1.08 19.12 -2.38
C VAL A 111 -1.52 19.38 -3.83
N VAL A 112 -2.15 20.52 -4.10
CA VAL A 112 -2.54 20.94 -5.47
C VAL A 112 -1.31 21.07 -6.36
N LEU A 113 -0.24 21.70 -5.86
CA LEU A 113 1.03 21.84 -6.59
C LEU A 113 1.63 20.47 -6.91
N VAL A 114 1.71 19.57 -5.93
CA VAL A 114 2.27 18.22 -6.11
C VAL A 114 1.44 17.41 -7.12
N TYR A 115 0.11 17.45 -7.04
CA TYR A 115 -0.73 16.78 -8.04
C TYR A 115 -0.64 17.44 -9.42
N GLY A 116 -0.48 18.76 -9.50
CA GLY A 116 -0.24 19.47 -10.75
C GLY A 116 1.07 19.03 -11.41
N ILE A 117 2.15 19.01 -10.65
CA ILE A 117 3.46 18.51 -11.12
C ILE A 117 3.35 17.06 -11.57
N ALA A 118 2.69 16.20 -10.77
CA ALA A 118 2.48 14.80 -11.14
C ALA A 118 1.66 14.65 -12.43
N ALA A 119 0.65 15.49 -12.64
CA ALA A 119 -0.13 15.49 -13.88
C ALA A 119 0.71 15.90 -15.09
N LEU A 120 1.56 16.94 -14.97
CA LEU A 120 2.47 17.38 -16.02
C LEU A 120 3.50 16.30 -16.36
N LEU A 121 4.12 15.68 -15.36
CA LEU A 121 5.06 14.58 -15.57
C LEU A 121 4.39 13.38 -16.25
N ASN A 122 3.16 13.06 -15.87
CA ASN A 122 2.39 11.98 -16.52
C ASN A 122 1.99 12.30 -17.96
N ALA A 123 1.78 13.58 -18.30
CA ALA A 123 1.50 14.01 -19.67
C ALA A 123 2.71 13.78 -20.61
N GLY A 124 3.93 13.82 -20.04
CA GLY A 124 5.17 13.51 -20.77
C GLY A 124 5.41 12.01 -21.06
N ILE A 125 4.63 11.11 -20.45
CA ILE A 125 4.76 9.68 -20.69
C ILE A 125 4.20 9.35 -22.07
N ARG A 126 5.09 8.92 -22.99
CA ARG A 126 4.68 8.47 -24.32
C ARG A 126 3.90 7.16 -24.23
N PRO A 127 2.81 6.98 -25.00
CA PRO A 127 2.17 5.68 -25.12
C PRO A 127 3.19 4.64 -25.59
N GLY A 128 3.25 3.51 -24.92
CA GLY A 128 4.10 2.40 -25.35
C GLY A 128 3.65 1.86 -26.72
N PRO A 129 4.52 1.12 -27.43
CA PRO A 129 4.20 0.53 -28.72
C PRO A 129 3.17 -0.62 -28.62
N GLY A 130 2.69 -0.95 -27.43
CA GLY A 130 1.57 -1.86 -27.24
C GLY A 130 0.36 -1.32 -27.97
N GLU A 131 -0.27 -2.14 -28.78
CA GLU A 131 -1.50 -1.82 -29.51
C GLU A 131 -2.46 -1.11 -28.56
N ALA A 132 -2.67 0.18 -28.81
CA ALA A 132 -3.72 0.94 -28.17
C ALA A 132 -5.06 0.37 -28.68
N HIS A 133 -5.42 -0.81 -28.22
CA HIS A 133 -6.81 -1.23 -28.25
C HIS A 133 -7.53 -0.23 -27.37
N ARG A 134 -7.94 0.88 -28.03
CA ARG A 134 -8.96 1.77 -27.48
C ARG A 134 -10.20 0.91 -27.34
N VAL A 135 -10.24 0.16 -26.23
CA VAL A 135 -11.47 -0.51 -25.85
C VAL A 135 -12.48 0.62 -25.71
N PRO A 136 -13.47 0.71 -26.60
CA PRO A 136 -14.51 1.71 -26.46
C PRO A 136 -15.06 1.51 -25.04
N LEU A 137 -15.19 2.63 -24.29
CA LEU A 137 -15.72 2.63 -22.94
C LEU A 137 -17.21 2.28 -22.96
N ARG A 138 -17.54 1.15 -23.56
CA ARG A 138 -18.86 0.56 -23.47
C ARG A 138 -18.93 -0.11 -22.12
N TRP A 139 -19.75 0.42 -21.25
CA TRP A 139 -20.04 -0.11 -19.93
C TRP A 139 -20.32 -1.62 -19.92
N ALA A 140 -20.75 -2.19 -21.05
CA ALA A 140 -20.94 -3.62 -21.27
C ALA A 140 -19.65 -4.45 -21.24
N ALA A 141 -18.47 -3.86 -21.49
CA ALA A 141 -17.19 -4.60 -21.49
C ALA A 141 -16.64 -4.84 -20.09
N VAL A 142 -17.11 -4.10 -19.07
CA VAL A 142 -16.79 -4.31 -17.66
C VAL A 142 -17.95 -5.09 -17.02
N SER A 143 -18.27 -6.23 -17.59
CA SER A 143 -19.24 -7.13 -16.97
C SER A 143 -18.64 -7.67 -15.67
N TRP A 144 -19.39 -7.59 -14.57
CA TRP A 144 -19.09 -8.24 -13.30
C TRP A 144 -18.70 -9.71 -13.49
N ARG A 145 -19.35 -10.40 -14.40
CA ARG A 145 -19.03 -11.77 -14.80
C ARG A 145 -17.61 -11.89 -15.38
N SER A 146 -17.21 -10.98 -16.26
CA SER A 146 -15.85 -10.96 -16.83
C SER A 146 -14.78 -10.71 -15.78
N PHE A 147 -15.06 -9.84 -14.81
CA PHE A 147 -14.16 -9.60 -13.69
C PHE A 147 -13.97 -10.86 -12.84
N TRP A 148 -15.06 -11.53 -12.47
CA TRP A 148 -14.99 -12.76 -11.67
C TRP A 148 -14.32 -13.91 -12.41
N GLN A 149 -14.51 -14.00 -13.71
CA GLN A 149 -13.78 -14.99 -14.55
C GLN A 149 -12.27 -14.71 -14.51
N SER A 150 -11.85 -13.45 -14.65
CA SER A 150 -10.45 -13.05 -14.55
C SER A 150 -9.87 -13.32 -13.16
N ASN A 151 -10.63 -13.01 -12.11
CA ASN A 151 -10.26 -13.29 -10.73
C ASN A 151 -10.04 -14.79 -10.51
N LEU A 152 -11.00 -15.62 -10.91
CA LEU A 152 -10.91 -17.08 -10.78
C LEU A 152 -9.76 -17.67 -11.60
N GLN A 153 -9.53 -17.15 -12.81
CA GLN A 153 -8.43 -17.58 -13.67
C GLN A 153 -7.07 -17.31 -13.04
N LEU A 154 -6.89 -16.14 -12.40
CA LEU A 154 -5.64 -15.79 -11.73
C LEU A 154 -5.44 -16.61 -10.44
N TRP A 155 -6.50 -16.87 -9.67
CA TRP A 155 -6.46 -17.75 -8.49
C TRP A 155 -6.11 -19.20 -8.83
N ARG A 156 -6.52 -19.68 -9.98
CA ARG A 156 -6.25 -21.06 -10.44
C ARG A 156 -4.85 -21.22 -11.04
N ASP A 157 -4.16 -20.14 -11.39
CA ASP A 157 -2.79 -20.25 -11.91
C ASP A 157 -1.82 -20.66 -10.80
N PRO A 158 -0.97 -21.68 -11.02
CA PRO A 158 -0.10 -22.21 -9.96
C PRO A 158 0.88 -21.20 -9.36
N LEU A 159 1.34 -20.23 -10.13
CA LEU A 159 2.27 -19.20 -9.70
C LEU A 159 1.56 -17.88 -9.38
N GLY A 160 0.63 -17.48 -10.23
CA GLY A 160 -0.19 -16.29 -10.04
C GLY A 160 -1.07 -16.40 -8.80
N GLY A 161 -1.71 -17.56 -8.56
CA GLY A 161 -2.54 -17.80 -7.39
C GLY A 161 -1.74 -17.76 -6.08
N VAL A 162 -0.54 -18.34 -6.06
CA VAL A 162 0.35 -18.25 -4.88
C VAL A 162 0.74 -16.80 -4.61
N SER A 163 1.12 -16.04 -5.65
CA SER A 163 1.49 -14.65 -5.47
C SER A 163 0.30 -13.79 -5.03
N LEU A 164 -0.87 -13.98 -5.64
CA LEU A 164 -2.10 -13.28 -5.29
C LEU A 164 -2.50 -13.57 -3.85
N TYR A 165 -2.42 -14.84 -3.42
CA TYR A 165 -2.70 -15.24 -2.05
C TYR A 165 -1.78 -14.56 -1.05
N VAL A 166 -0.46 -14.59 -1.31
CA VAL A 166 0.54 -14.02 -0.40
C VAL A 166 0.39 -12.50 -0.30
N THR A 167 0.19 -11.79 -1.42
CA THR A 167 0.01 -10.33 -1.38
C THR A 167 -1.31 -9.95 -0.71
N THR A 168 -2.39 -10.68 -0.96
CA THR A 168 -3.70 -10.50 -0.32
C THR A 168 -3.60 -10.68 1.20
N LEU A 169 -2.96 -11.75 1.66
CA LEU A 169 -2.75 -12.02 3.08
C LEU A 169 -1.86 -10.95 3.73
N TYR A 170 -0.78 -10.58 3.06
CA TYR A 170 0.16 -9.56 3.55
C TYR A 170 -0.52 -8.21 3.78
N TRP A 171 -1.31 -7.72 2.80
CA TRP A 171 -1.99 -6.43 2.93
C TRP A 171 -3.06 -6.44 4.02
N GLY A 172 -3.82 -7.52 4.13
CA GLY A 172 -4.82 -7.65 5.20
C GLY A 172 -4.21 -7.60 6.60
N ILE A 173 -3.15 -8.38 6.83
CA ILE A 173 -2.43 -8.40 8.11
C ILE A 173 -1.69 -7.09 8.34
N GLY A 174 -1.06 -6.53 7.31
CA GLY A 174 -0.34 -5.26 7.39
C GLY A 174 -1.24 -4.11 7.84
N ALA A 175 -2.48 -4.06 7.34
CA ALA A 175 -3.47 -3.06 7.75
C ALA A 175 -3.81 -3.15 9.24
N VAL A 176 -4.01 -4.35 9.78
CA VAL A 176 -4.24 -4.54 11.22
C VAL A 176 -2.99 -4.19 12.01
N MET A 177 -1.82 -4.61 11.55
CA MET A 177 -0.55 -4.33 12.23
C MET A 177 -0.27 -2.83 12.37
N GLN A 178 -0.71 -2.03 11.42
CA GLN A 178 -0.58 -0.57 11.49
C GLN A 178 -1.26 -0.02 12.75
N PHE A 179 -2.45 -0.49 13.08
CA PHE A 179 -3.17 -0.08 14.30
C PHE A 179 -2.66 -0.81 15.54
N ALA A 180 -2.32 -2.10 15.41
CA ALA A 180 -1.82 -2.89 16.52
C ALA A 180 -0.48 -2.36 17.05
N VAL A 181 0.43 -1.91 16.19
CA VAL A 181 1.71 -1.29 16.60
C VAL A 181 1.50 -0.01 17.38
N LEU A 182 0.57 0.87 16.97
CA LEU A 182 0.24 2.09 17.73
C LEU A 182 -0.26 1.75 19.12
N ARG A 183 -1.21 0.82 19.21
CA ARG A 183 -1.78 0.40 20.50
C ARG A 183 -0.76 -0.34 21.37
N TRP A 184 0.11 -1.12 20.75
CA TRP A 184 1.21 -1.77 21.47
C TRP A 184 2.24 -0.77 21.99
N ALA A 185 2.56 0.27 21.24
CA ALA A 185 3.44 1.34 21.70
C ALA A 185 2.86 2.04 22.94
N GLU A 186 1.54 2.26 22.97
CA GLU A 186 0.86 2.89 24.10
C GLU A 186 0.73 1.94 25.29
N GLN A 187 0.15 0.74 25.09
CA GLN A 187 -0.21 -0.19 26.16
C GLN A 187 0.94 -1.08 26.63
N GLY A 188 1.82 -1.47 25.70
CA GLY A 188 2.94 -2.39 25.98
C GLY A 188 4.23 -1.69 26.34
N LEU A 189 4.54 -0.57 25.69
CA LEU A 189 5.78 0.19 25.92
C LEU A 189 5.57 1.45 26.77
N GLY A 190 4.33 1.81 27.12
CA GLY A 190 4.01 3.01 27.91
C GLY A 190 4.34 4.31 27.17
N LEU A 191 4.39 4.30 25.85
CA LEU A 191 4.76 5.45 25.03
C LEU A 191 3.53 6.34 24.75
N ARG A 192 3.76 7.65 24.63
CA ARG A 192 2.71 8.56 24.14
C ARG A 192 2.43 8.27 22.65
N LEU A 193 1.22 8.61 22.18
CA LEU A 193 0.76 8.38 20.81
C LEU A 193 1.73 8.95 19.74
N GLU A 194 2.36 10.09 20.04
CA GLU A 194 3.39 10.71 19.18
C GLU A 194 4.57 9.78 18.92
N HIS A 195 5.04 9.07 19.96
CA HIS A 195 6.12 8.09 19.84
C HIS A 195 5.68 6.81 19.10
N GLY A 196 4.39 6.47 19.17
CA GLY A 196 3.81 5.38 18.38
C GLY A 196 3.96 5.61 16.88
N ALA A 197 3.84 6.85 16.42
CA ALA A 197 4.08 7.20 15.02
C ALA A 197 5.55 6.96 14.60
N TYR A 198 6.52 7.21 15.50
CA TYR A 198 7.93 6.89 15.22
C TYR A 198 8.16 5.37 15.14
N MET A 199 7.43 4.57 15.91
CA MET A 199 7.49 3.10 15.79
C MET A 199 7.02 2.63 14.42
N GLN A 200 5.97 3.25 13.85
CA GLN A 200 5.55 2.97 12.48
C GLN A 200 6.60 3.39 11.43
N ALA A 201 7.27 4.52 11.65
CA ALA A 201 8.35 4.95 10.76
C ALA A 201 9.51 3.93 10.75
N LEU A 202 9.81 3.27 11.88
CA LEU A 202 10.82 2.21 11.93
C LEU A 202 10.42 1.00 11.08
N VAL A 203 9.14 0.60 11.10
CA VAL A 203 8.63 -0.45 10.20
C VAL A 203 8.82 -0.03 8.75
N ALA A 204 8.48 1.23 8.41
CA ALA A 204 8.64 1.75 7.05
C ALA A 204 10.10 1.75 6.59
N VAL A 205 11.04 2.15 7.46
CA VAL A 205 12.49 2.04 7.18
C VAL A 205 12.88 0.58 6.93
N GLY A 206 12.36 -0.35 7.75
CA GLY A 206 12.55 -1.78 7.53
C GLY A 206 12.07 -2.22 6.14
N VAL A 207 10.84 -1.81 5.74
CA VAL A 207 10.28 -2.13 4.41
C VAL A 207 11.18 -1.61 3.29
N ILE A 208 11.72 -0.40 3.40
CA ILE A 208 12.68 0.16 2.43
C ILE A 208 13.90 -0.75 2.29
N VAL A 209 14.51 -1.13 3.42
CA VAL A 209 15.68 -2.01 3.43
C VAL A 209 15.33 -3.38 2.82
N GLY A 210 14.22 -3.98 3.23
CA GLY A 210 13.76 -5.27 2.72
C GLY A 210 13.45 -5.25 1.22
N ALA A 211 12.79 -4.21 0.74
CA ALA A 211 12.48 -4.01 -0.67
C ALA A 211 13.74 -3.81 -1.53
N ALA A 212 14.70 -3.02 -1.04
CA ALA A 212 15.98 -2.81 -1.70
C ALA A 212 16.80 -4.10 -1.79
N LEU A 213 16.88 -4.87 -0.70
CA LEU A 213 17.52 -6.18 -0.66
C LEU A 213 16.84 -7.17 -1.59
N ALA A 214 15.51 -7.23 -1.59
CA ALA A 214 14.76 -8.10 -2.48
C ALA A 214 15.07 -7.80 -3.96
N GLY A 215 15.09 -6.53 -4.34
CA GLY A 215 15.40 -6.10 -5.70
C GLY A 215 16.82 -6.43 -6.15
N ARG A 216 17.78 -6.58 -5.21
CA ARG A 216 19.18 -6.96 -5.48
C ARG A 216 19.40 -8.47 -5.47
N CYS A 217 18.81 -9.17 -4.50
CA CYS A 217 19.12 -10.58 -4.21
C CYS A 217 18.24 -11.56 -4.97
N TYR A 218 17.02 -11.17 -5.36
CA TYR A 218 16.08 -12.09 -5.98
C TYR A 218 15.81 -11.73 -7.45
N ARG A 219 15.63 -12.78 -8.24
CA ARG A 219 15.17 -12.71 -9.63
C ARG A 219 13.80 -13.36 -9.74
N LEU A 220 13.09 -13.10 -10.83
CA LEU A 220 11.73 -13.59 -11.04
C LEU A 220 11.61 -15.13 -10.89
N HIS A 221 12.57 -15.89 -11.44
CA HIS A 221 12.59 -17.35 -11.32
C HIS A 221 12.85 -17.86 -9.89
N SER A 222 13.43 -17.02 -9.03
CA SER A 222 13.69 -17.35 -7.62
C SER A 222 12.71 -16.68 -6.65
N ALA A 223 11.67 -16.02 -7.17
CA ALA A 223 10.73 -15.24 -6.36
C ALA A 223 10.09 -16.04 -5.21
N ARG A 224 9.81 -17.33 -5.43
CA ARG A 224 9.26 -18.22 -4.35
C ARG A 224 10.20 -18.45 -3.19
N LYS A 225 11.49 -18.20 -3.34
CA LYS A 225 12.48 -18.38 -2.25
C LYS A 225 12.29 -17.36 -1.11
N VAL A 226 11.49 -16.32 -1.31
CA VAL A 226 11.17 -15.33 -0.26
C VAL A 226 10.02 -15.76 0.66
N LEU A 227 9.26 -16.81 0.32
CA LEU A 227 8.10 -17.26 1.10
C LEU A 227 8.42 -17.51 2.59
N PRO A 228 9.61 -18.02 3.00
CA PRO A 228 9.96 -18.14 4.41
C PRO A 228 9.96 -16.81 5.18
N MET A 229 10.08 -15.66 4.51
CA MET A 229 9.96 -14.35 5.17
C MET A 229 8.56 -14.13 5.77
N GLY A 230 7.53 -14.74 5.18
CA GLY A 230 6.19 -14.75 5.77
C GLY A 230 6.10 -15.56 7.06
N LEU A 231 6.84 -16.66 7.16
CA LEU A 231 6.95 -17.43 8.41
C LEU A 231 7.77 -16.67 9.46
N LEU A 232 8.82 -15.96 9.03
CA LEU A 232 9.57 -15.07 9.93
C LEU A 232 8.65 -13.98 10.51
N LEU A 233 7.82 -13.33 9.66
CA LEU A 233 6.82 -12.37 10.15
C LEU A 233 5.88 -13.01 11.17
N ALA A 234 5.37 -14.22 10.91
CA ALA A 234 4.51 -14.95 11.84
C ALA A 234 5.20 -15.21 13.19
N ALA A 235 6.50 -15.49 13.18
CA ALA A 235 7.29 -15.73 14.39
C ALA A 235 7.61 -14.43 15.16
N LEU A 236 7.74 -13.30 14.48
CA LEU A 236 8.03 -12.01 15.11
C LEU A 236 6.84 -11.46 15.90
N LEU A 237 5.59 -11.69 15.44
CA LEU A 237 4.40 -11.14 16.08
C LEU A 237 4.22 -11.57 17.54
N PRO A 238 4.35 -12.87 17.91
CA PRO A 238 4.34 -13.29 19.31
C PRO A 238 5.46 -12.65 20.12
N VAL A 239 6.67 -12.58 19.56
CA VAL A 239 7.82 -11.97 20.27
C VAL A 239 7.51 -10.51 20.59
N MET A 240 6.97 -9.75 19.62
CA MET A 240 6.57 -8.36 19.83
C MET A 240 5.52 -8.22 20.93
N ALA A 241 4.58 -9.15 21.05
CA ALA A 241 3.51 -9.08 22.06
C ALA A 241 4.04 -9.07 23.50
N TRP A 242 5.19 -9.66 23.76
CA TRP A 242 5.81 -9.72 25.10
C TRP A 242 6.94 -8.73 25.33
N VAL A 243 7.40 -8.03 24.29
CA VAL A 243 8.46 -7.03 24.45
C VAL A 243 7.89 -5.79 25.10
N GLN A 244 8.52 -5.41 26.24
CA GLN A 244 8.19 -4.20 27.01
C GLN A 244 9.30 -3.15 26.94
N TRP A 245 10.41 -3.43 26.28
CA TRP A 245 11.59 -2.59 26.22
C TRP A 245 11.71 -1.95 24.84
N VAL A 246 11.74 -0.62 24.80
CA VAL A 246 11.82 0.16 23.55
C VAL A 246 13.04 -0.23 22.72
N TRP A 247 14.19 -0.48 23.37
CA TRP A 247 15.42 -0.88 22.67
C TRP A 247 15.30 -2.19 21.90
N LEU A 248 14.49 -3.12 22.39
CA LEU A 248 14.21 -4.38 21.71
C LEU A 248 13.13 -4.21 20.64
N ALA A 249 12.19 -3.29 20.86
CA ALA A 249 11.11 -2.97 19.93
C ALA A 249 11.65 -2.44 18.59
N ILE A 250 12.65 -1.55 18.63
CA ILE A 250 13.24 -0.92 17.46
C ILE A 250 13.74 -1.95 16.43
N PRO A 251 14.69 -2.85 16.74
CA PRO A 251 15.19 -3.82 15.79
C PRO A 251 14.13 -4.83 15.35
N LEU A 252 13.17 -5.20 16.22
CA LEU A 252 12.08 -6.09 15.88
C LEU A 252 11.14 -5.49 14.83
N LEU A 253 10.75 -4.22 15.00
CA LEU A 253 9.92 -3.50 14.03
C LEU A 253 10.62 -3.35 12.68
N MET A 254 11.91 -2.98 12.70
CA MET A 254 12.71 -2.89 11.48
C MET A 254 12.84 -4.26 10.79
N LEU A 255 13.04 -5.34 11.55
CA LEU A 255 13.12 -6.68 11.02
C LEU A 255 11.79 -7.15 10.43
N ALA A 256 10.67 -6.85 11.12
CA ALA A 256 9.32 -7.14 10.61
C ALA A 256 9.05 -6.39 9.30
N GLY A 257 9.37 -5.09 9.25
CA GLY A 257 9.29 -4.31 8.03
C GLY A 257 10.17 -4.87 6.91
N ALA A 258 11.41 -5.24 7.21
CA ALA A 258 12.33 -5.80 6.23
C ALA A 258 11.85 -7.15 5.68
N ALA A 259 11.36 -8.04 6.53
CA ALA A 259 10.78 -9.30 6.11
C ALA A 259 9.54 -9.09 5.21
N GLY A 260 8.70 -8.10 5.54
CA GLY A 260 7.55 -7.70 4.73
C GLY A 260 7.94 -7.18 3.35
N GLY A 261 8.88 -6.24 3.27
CA GLY A 261 9.39 -5.70 2.02
C GLY A 261 10.07 -6.77 1.15
N MET A 262 10.86 -7.66 1.78
CA MET A 262 11.46 -8.80 1.09
C MET A 262 10.43 -9.79 0.55
N LEU A 263 9.32 -10.00 1.24
CA LEU A 263 8.23 -10.88 0.80
C LEU A 263 7.45 -10.25 -0.36
N LEU A 264 7.03 -8.99 -0.19
CA LEU A 264 6.09 -8.32 -1.09
C LEU A 264 6.67 -8.09 -2.49
N VAL A 265 7.92 -7.60 -2.58
CA VAL A 265 8.53 -7.17 -3.86
C VAL A 265 8.62 -8.30 -4.89
N PRO A 266 9.20 -9.48 -4.59
CA PRO A 266 9.24 -10.58 -5.55
C PRO A 266 7.87 -11.19 -5.84
N MET A 267 6.95 -11.20 -4.86
CA MET A 267 5.58 -11.69 -5.07
C MET A 267 4.81 -10.77 -6.01
N ASN A 268 4.89 -9.45 -5.84
CA ASN A 268 4.31 -8.49 -6.77
C ASN A 268 4.87 -8.66 -8.19
N ALA A 269 6.19 -8.80 -8.33
CA ALA A 269 6.81 -8.99 -9.64
C ALA A 269 6.36 -10.29 -10.31
N LEU A 270 6.24 -11.38 -9.55
CA LEU A 270 5.76 -12.66 -10.06
C LEU A 270 4.29 -12.58 -10.48
N LEU A 271 3.44 -11.93 -9.68
CA LEU A 271 2.03 -11.72 -9.98
C LEU A 271 1.84 -10.88 -11.23
N GLN A 272 2.58 -9.77 -11.35
CA GLN A 272 2.55 -8.90 -12.53
C GLN A 272 2.96 -9.65 -13.79
N HIS A 273 4.04 -10.43 -13.73
CA HIS A 273 4.51 -11.21 -14.87
C HIS A 273 3.51 -12.29 -15.31
N ARG A 274 3.02 -13.08 -14.36
CA ARG A 274 2.04 -14.15 -14.65
C ARG A 274 0.69 -13.57 -15.08
N GLY A 275 0.24 -12.54 -14.38
CA GLY A 275 -1.00 -11.87 -14.69
C GLY A 275 -1.01 -11.21 -16.07
N ALA A 276 0.09 -10.61 -16.49
CA ALA A 276 0.24 -10.05 -17.83
C ALA A 276 0.17 -11.14 -18.93
N SER A 277 0.68 -12.35 -18.65
CA SER A 277 0.65 -13.45 -19.61
C SER A 277 -0.71 -14.14 -19.71
N ILE A 278 -1.54 -14.10 -18.67
CA ILE A 278 -2.83 -14.81 -18.59
C ILE A 278 -3.99 -13.88 -18.96
N LEU A 279 -3.91 -12.63 -18.52
CA LEU A 279 -4.96 -11.62 -18.72
C LEU A 279 -4.44 -10.47 -19.57
N SER A 280 -4.24 -9.34 -18.95
CA SER A 280 -3.45 -8.19 -19.38
C SER A 280 -2.85 -7.55 -18.13
N ALA A 281 -1.78 -6.78 -18.28
CA ALA A 281 -1.12 -6.16 -17.14
C ALA A 281 -2.10 -5.35 -16.27
N GLY A 282 -2.89 -4.47 -16.87
CA GLY A 282 -3.86 -3.65 -16.14
C GLY A 282 -4.98 -4.46 -15.48
N ARG A 283 -5.51 -5.50 -16.16
CA ARG A 283 -6.59 -6.34 -15.61
C ARG A 283 -6.10 -7.19 -14.43
N SER A 284 -4.89 -7.73 -14.53
CA SER A 284 -4.26 -8.49 -13.44
C SER A 284 -4.09 -7.64 -12.18
N ILE A 285 -3.60 -6.40 -12.34
CA ILE A 285 -3.39 -5.48 -11.21
C ILE A 285 -4.72 -5.02 -10.62
N ALA A 286 -5.76 -4.85 -11.44
CA ALA A 286 -7.10 -4.55 -10.93
C ALA A 286 -7.66 -5.70 -10.08
N VAL A 287 -7.47 -6.94 -10.51
CA VAL A 287 -7.84 -8.15 -9.73
C VAL A 287 -7.03 -8.22 -8.43
N GLN A 288 -5.73 -7.98 -8.50
CA GLN A 288 -4.87 -7.92 -7.32
C GLN A 288 -5.37 -6.88 -6.32
N GLY A 289 -5.55 -5.63 -6.75
CA GLY A 289 -6.01 -4.53 -5.89
C GLY A 289 -7.38 -4.79 -5.27
N PHE A 290 -8.30 -5.45 -5.99
CA PHE A 290 -9.59 -5.85 -5.44
C PHE A 290 -9.42 -6.85 -4.28
N ASN A 291 -8.63 -7.91 -4.47
CA ASN A 291 -8.42 -8.93 -3.44
C ASN A 291 -7.68 -8.35 -2.23
N GLU A 292 -6.66 -7.53 -2.44
CA GLU A 292 -5.91 -6.86 -1.38
C GLU A 292 -6.82 -5.94 -0.55
N ASN A 293 -7.62 -5.07 -1.19
CA ASN A 293 -8.54 -4.18 -0.49
C ASN A 293 -9.67 -4.95 0.23
N ALA A 294 -10.18 -6.02 -0.37
CA ALA A 294 -11.16 -6.89 0.29
C ALA A 294 -10.59 -7.54 1.54
N SER A 295 -9.33 -8.02 1.48
CA SER A 295 -8.61 -8.55 2.64
C SER A 295 -8.38 -7.50 3.72
N VAL A 296 -7.97 -6.28 3.35
CA VAL A 296 -7.81 -5.16 4.27
C VAL A 296 -9.11 -4.87 5.02
N LEU A 297 -10.24 -4.74 4.30
CA LEU A 297 -11.54 -4.48 4.90
C LEU A 297 -11.98 -5.61 5.83
N LEU A 298 -11.84 -6.86 5.40
CA LEU A 298 -12.18 -8.04 6.20
C LEU A 298 -11.35 -8.09 7.49
N MET A 299 -10.03 -7.93 7.36
CA MET A 299 -9.13 -8.02 8.52
C MET A 299 -9.32 -6.86 9.50
N LEU A 300 -9.61 -5.65 9.01
CA LEU A 300 -9.94 -4.50 9.87
C LEU A 300 -11.31 -4.70 10.57
N ALA A 301 -12.31 -5.27 9.89
CA ALA A 301 -13.58 -5.60 10.49
C ALA A 301 -13.41 -6.64 11.61
N LEU A 302 -12.63 -7.71 11.36
CA LEU A 302 -12.30 -8.71 12.37
C LEU A 302 -11.55 -8.08 13.55
N TYR A 303 -10.56 -7.22 13.29
CA TYR A 303 -9.83 -6.49 14.32
C TYR A 303 -10.75 -5.61 15.16
N SER A 304 -11.64 -4.85 14.53
CA SER A 304 -12.64 -4.03 15.23
C SER A 304 -13.58 -4.90 16.10
N GLY A 305 -13.98 -6.06 15.60
CA GLY A 305 -14.77 -7.04 16.35
C GLY A 305 -14.03 -7.57 17.58
N THR A 306 -12.72 -7.91 17.44
CA THR A 306 -11.92 -8.37 18.59
C THR A 306 -11.76 -7.29 19.65
N LEU A 307 -11.64 -6.04 19.24
CA LEU A 307 -11.58 -4.89 20.16
C LEU A 307 -12.92 -4.68 20.90
N ALA A 308 -14.04 -4.79 20.19
CA ALA A 308 -15.38 -4.66 20.77
C ALA A 308 -15.67 -5.77 21.82
N LEU A 309 -15.10 -6.95 21.61
CA LEU A 309 -15.16 -8.08 22.55
C LEU A 309 -14.19 -7.95 23.74
N GLY A 310 -13.40 -6.87 23.79
CA GLY A 310 -12.43 -6.68 24.88
C GLY A 310 -11.22 -7.62 24.82
N ILE A 311 -10.94 -8.25 23.68
CA ILE A 311 -9.80 -9.16 23.55
C ILE A 311 -8.50 -8.38 23.76
N PRO A 312 -7.59 -8.83 24.64
CA PRO A 312 -6.36 -8.13 24.90
C PRO A 312 -5.42 -8.15 23.69
N LEU A 313 -4.62 -7.10 23.54
CA LEU A 313 -3.76 -6.89 22.36
C LEU A 313 -2.79 -8.06 22.11
N TRP A 314 -2.21 -8.65 23.17
CA TRP A 314 -1.33 -9.81 23.02
C TRP A 314 -2.04 -11.01 22.35
N ALA A 315 -3.31 -11.25 22.69
CA ALA A 315 -4.10 -12.32 22.08
C ALA A 315 -4.41 -12.01 20.60
N ILE A 316 -4.69 -10.74 20.27
CA ILE A 316 -4.88 -10.31 18.88
C ILE A 316 -3.60 -10.54 18.06
N MET A 317 -2.43 -10.20 18.61
CA MET A 317 -1.13 -10.45 17.95
C MET A 317 -0.87 -11.94 17.73
N LEU A 318 -1.22 -12.78 18.71
CA LEU A 318 -1.13 -14.24 18.57
C LEU A 318 -2.09 -14.78 17.50
N MET A 319 -3.32 -14.28 17.45
CA MET A 319 -4.28 -14.64 16.40
C MET A 319 -3.76 -14.28 15.01
N LEU A 320 -3.20 -13.07 14.84
CA LEU A 320 -2.57 -12.66 13.59
C LEU A 320 -1.38 -13.54 13.22
N ALA A 321 -0.53 -13.87 14.20
CA ALA A 321 0.58 -14.80 14.00
C ALA A 321 0.10 -16.17 13.53
N LEU A 322 -0.96 -16.68 14.13
CA LEU A 322 -1.55 -17.97 13.76
C LEU A 322 -2.14 -17.94 12.34
N VAL A 323 -2.89 -16.88 12.01
CA VAL A 323 -3.43 -16.69 10.65
C VAL A 323 -2.30 -16.67 9.63
N LEU A 324 -1.23 -15.91 9.90
CA LEU A 324 -0.08 -15.81 9.01
C LEU A 324 0.68 -17.15 8.92
N LEU A 325 0.90 -17.83 10.03
CA LEU A 325 1.56 -19.11 10.08
C LEU A 325 0.79 -20.18 9.28
N LEU A 326 -0.51 -20.32 9.57
CA LEU A 326 -1.37 -21.28 8.89
C LEU A 326 -1.52 -20.97 7.40
N GLY A 327 -1.57 -19.69 7.05
CA GLY A 327 -1.65 -19.24 5.67
C GLY A 327 -0.34 -19.45 4.90
N MET A 328 0.81 -19.17 5.49
CA MET A 328 2.10 -19.27 4.81
C MET A 328 2.66 -20.70 4.80
N TRP A 329 2.35 -21.51 5.82
CA TRP A 329 2.87 -22.88 5.94
C TRP A 329 2.65 -23.74 4.70
N PRO A 330 1.42 -23.91 4.16
CA PRO A 330 1.18 -24.73 2.99
C PRO A 330 1.89 -24.21 1.72
N VAL A 331 2.04 -22.90 1.61
CA VAL A 331 2.67 -22.25 0.45
C VAL A 331 4.19 -22.39 0.47
N CYS A 332 4.80 -22.47 1.67
CA CYS A 332 6.23 -22.69 1.86
C CYS A 332 6.64 -24.16 1.64
N ARG A 333 5.70 -25.11 1.75
CA ARG A 333 6.02 -26.53 1.49
C ARG A 333 6.42 -26.69 0.02
N PRO A 334 7.53 -27.41 -0.26
CA PRO A 334 7.86 -27.74 -1.62
C PRO A 334 6.69 -28.51 -2.21
N ALA A 335 6.13 -28.00 -3.32
CA ALA A 335 5.13 -28.76 -4.06
C ALA A 335 5.76 -30.12 -4.35
N ARG A 336 5.18 -31.19 -3.79
CA ARG A 336 5.56 -32.55 -4.21
C ARG A 336 5.50 -32.52 -5.73
N ARG A 337 6.65 -32.74 -6.39
CA ARG A 337 6.71 -32.90 -7.83
C ARG A 337 5.68 -33.98 -8.16
N ARG A 338 4.49 -33.57 -8.62
CA ARG A 338 3.68 -34.47 -9.42
C ARG A 338 4.50 -34.63 -10.68
N ALA A 339 5.19 -35.76 -10.76
CA ALA A 339 5.79 -36.23 -11.98
C ALA A 339 4.65 -36.23 -13.02
N LEU A 340 4.81 -35.38 -14.04
CA LEU A 340 4.19 -35.56 -15.34
C LEU A 340 5.20 -36.26 -16.20
#